data_b7c8c5fd1c2cfe97930a2817c30b6d32
#
_entry.id   b7c8c5fd1c2cfe97930a2817c30b6d32
#
_cell.length_a   1.000
_cell.length_b   1.000
_cell.length_c   1.000
_cell.angle_alpha   90.00
_cell.angle_beta   90.00
_cell.angle_gamma   90.00
#
_symmetry.space_group_name_H-M   'P 1'
#
loop_
_entity.id
_entity.type
_entity.pdbx_description
1 polymer ?
#
loop_
_entity_poly.entity_id
_entity_poly.type
_entity_poly.pdbx_seq_one_letter_code
_entity_poly.pdbx_strand_id
1 'polypeptide(L)'
;NTQTLDHVIRRELNLVEGDAYNRALVDRSENNLKGLGFFKEVTIEETPTANPDRTDLLVRVEEQPTGELTFSAGYSSVDRLMLDLGITQRNFRGRGQDARARISWGSFRQQLDFSFTEPRFLDRNLRAGVDLYYFVYDLSEYSSYKTTSLGTNLRVGFPLTSDAFMTMRYVLREDDVQVPDVFCDPSQQQVSQTLCDQRGRYATSLLGYQVTLDRRNDPVRPTRGFFVSLAQDLAGLGGDVQYLRSELEGGWYYGFNKDFVLSLSGSSGYISAWGDDAIRINDRFYKGGNSFRGFRVAGIGPRDISFGRSDALGGEAFAIGSAELTVPTFIPQQYGIRASIFTDVGTLGILDEKIKTGSDGKPIPGIFDDLSLRASAGLSVFWRSPMGPIRFDFSHILQREEYDRVETFRFSQTTKF
;
A
#
# COMPACT_ATOMS: atom_id res chain seq x y z
N ASN A 1 12.50 -34.41 -3.79
CA ASN A 1 12.49 -33.30 -2.83
C ASN A 1 13.29 -33.67 -1.60
N THR A 2 14.08 -32.73 -1.12
CA THR A 2 14.92 -32.90 0.08
C THR A 2 14.54 -31.94 1.20
N GLN A 3 13.98 -30.80 0.86
CA GLN A 3 13.58 -29.74 1.79
C GLN A 3 12.06 -29.56 1.82
N THR A 4 11.41 -29.53 0.66
CA THR A 4 9.96 -29.33 0.53
C THR A 4 9.21 -30.58 0.95
N LEU A 5 8.24 -30.46 1.84
CA LEU A 5 7.42 -31.59 2.29
C LEU A 5 6.50 -32.08 1.18
N ASP A 6 6.26 -33.38 1.13
CA ASP A 6 5.51 -34.04 0.07
C ASP A 6 4.10 -33.49 -0.13
N HIS A 7 3.39 -33.19 0.96
CA HIS A 7 2.05 -32.62 0.90
C HIS A 7 2.00 -31.24 0.20
N VAL A 8 3.11 -30.45 0.24
CA VAL A 8 3.19 -29.17 -0.46
C VAL A 8 3.21 -29.35 -1.97
N ILE A 9 3.86 -30.41 -2.45
CA ILE A 9 3.90 -30.78 -3.87
C ILE A 9 2.53 -31.34 -4.27
N ARG A 10 2.02 -32.29 -3.49
CA ARG A 10 0.74 -32.98 -3.79
C ARG A 10 -0.46 -32.06 -3.88
N ARG A 11 -0.55 -31.05 -3.01
CA ARG A 11 -1.66 -30.09 -3.00
C ARG A 11 -1.75 -29.20 -4.25
N GLU A 12 -0.68 -29.10 -5.03
CA GLU A 12 -0.66 -28.34 -6.29
C GLU A 12 -1.01 -29.19 -7.51
N LEU A 13 -1.14 -30.52 -7.35
CA LEU A 13 -1.58 -31.40 -8.40
C LEU A 13 -3.10 -31.27 -8.58
N ASN A 14 -3.54 -31.21 -9.85
CA ASN A 14 -4.96 -31.15 -10.21
C ASN A 14 -5.55 -32.53 -10.50
N LEU A 15 -4.78 -33.58 -10.25
CA LEU A 15 -5.15 -35.00 -10.36
C LEU A 15 -4.84 -35.68 -9.04
N VAL A 16 -5.72 -36.61 -8.63
CA VAL A 16 -5.51 -37.48 -7.49
C VAL A 16 -5.45 -38.93 -7.95
N GLU A 17 -4.91 -39.79 -7.09
CA GLU A 17 -4.82 -41.23 -7.39
C GLU A 17 -6.21 -41.81 -7.66
N GLY A 18 -6.38 -42.45 -8.82
CA GLY A 18 -7.63 -43.04 -9.27
C GLY A 18 -8.44 -42.21 -10.26
N ASP A 19 -8.03 -40.97 -10.51
CA ASP A 19 -8.67 -40.11 -11.52
C ASP A 19 -8.37 -40.64 -12.95
N ALA A 20 -9.26 -40.32 -13.89
CA ALA A 20 -9.00 -40.48 -15.29
C ALA A 20 -7.86 -39.58 -15.74
N TYR A 21 -6.90 -40.18 -16.50
CA TYR A 21 -5.79 -39.42 -17.05
C TYR A 21 -6.27 -38.25 -17.93
N ASN A 22 -5.73 -37.07 -17.68
CA ASN A 22 -6.02 -35.86 -18.44
C ASN A 22 -4.76 -35.01 -18.60
N ARG A 23 -4.21 -34.96 -19.82
CA ARG A 23 -2.99 -34.20 -20.13
C ARG A 23 -3.08 -32.73 -19.75
N ALA A 24 -4.23 -32.09 -19.97
CA ALA A 24 -4.39 -30.67 -19.62
C ALA A 24 -4.32 -30.41 -18.10
N LEU A 25 -4.75 -31.38 -17.28
CA LEU A 25 -4.62 -31.31 -15.83
C LEU A 25 -3.18 -31.56 -15.36
N VAL A 26 -2.45 -32.46 -16.07
CA VAL A 26 -1.01 -32.67 -15.81
C VAL A 26 -0.22 -31.41 -16.12
N ASP A 27 -0.41 -30.79 -17.29
CA ASP A 27 0.26 -29.58 -17.69
C ASP A 27 -0.07 -28.42 -16.73
N ARG A 28 -1.31 -28.34 -16.25
CA ARG A 28 -1.71 -27.35 -15.23
C ARG A 28 -1.02 -27.61 -13.89
N SER A 29 -0.91 -28.84 -13.45
CA SER A 29 -0.21 -29.24 -12.24
C SER A 29 1.28 -28.89 -12.31
N GLU A 30 1.92 -29.15 -13.44
CA GLU A 30 3.31 -28.77 -13.67
C GLU A 30 3.49 -27.25 -13.61
N ASN A 31 2.60 -26.47 -14.22
CA ASN A 31 2.61 -25.01 -14.17
C ASN A 31 2.36 -24.48 -12.74
N ASN A 32 1.46 -25.10 -11.98
CA ASN A 32 1.23 -24.73 -10.57
C ASN A 32 2.51 -24.92 -9.75
N LEU A 33 3.17 -26.08 -9.89
CA LEU A 33 4.42 -26.38 -9.19
C LEU A 33 5.54 -25.41 -9.57
N LYS A 34 5.71 -25.10 -10.87
CA LYS A 34 6.65 -24.08 -11.35
C LYS A 34 6.32 -22.70 -10.77
N GLY A 35 5.03 -22.37 -10.65
CA GLY A 35 4.53 -21.11 -10.09
C GLY A 35 4.85 -20.90 -8.62
N LEU A 36 5.13 -21.96 -7.85
CA LEU A 36 5.57 -21.83 -6.45
C LEU A 36 6.94 -21.13 -6.32
N GLY A 37 7.81 -21.26 -7.34
CA GLY A 37 9.16 -20.71 -7.31
C GLY A 37 10.10 -21.42 -6.32
N PHE A 38 9.77 -22.66 -5.90
CA PHE A 38 10.60 -23.48 -5.00
C PHE A 38 11.54 -24.39 -5.77
N PHE A 39 11.28 -24.59 -7.05
CA PHE A 39 11.94 -25.56 -7.90
C PHE A 39 12.59 -24.87 -9.08
N LYS A 40 13.82 -25.27 -9.40
CA LYS A 40 14.54 -24.88 -10.60
C LYS A 40 13.99 -25.59 -11.83
N GLU A 41 13.66 -26.89 -11.66
CA GLU A 41 13.07 -27.73 -12.69
C GLU A 41 11.93 -28.55 -12.09
N VAL A 42 10.85 -28.69 -12.87
CA VAL A 42 9.70 -29.54 -12.57
C VAL A 42 9.35 -30.28 -13.83
N THR A 43 9.28 -31.62 -13.75
CA THR A 43 8.82 -32.49 -14.83
C THR A 43 7.83 -33.50 -14.27
N ILE A 44 6.76 -33.77 -15.02
CA ILE A 44 5.80 -34.84 -14.71
C ILE A 44 5.87 -35.86 -15.87
N GLU A 45 6.44 -37.02 -15.59
CA GLU A 45 6.65 -38.09 -16.53
C GLU A 45 5.55 -39.14 -16.39
N GLU A 46 5.05 -39.63 -17.52
CA GLU A 46 4.10 -40.73 -17.58
C GLU A 46 4.88 -42.04 -17.62
N THR A 47 4.62 -42.91 -16.67
CA THR A 47 5.26 -44.24 -16.60
C THR A 47 4.21 -45.30 -16.84
N PRO A 48 4.31 -46.09 -17.95
CA PRO A 48 3.40 -47.21 -18.22
C PRO A 48 3.46 -48.21 -17.08
N THR A 49 2.30 -48.71 -16.67
CA THR A 49 2.21 -49.81 -15.70
C THR A 49 1.99 -51.17 -16.39
N ALA A 50 2.07 -52.25 -15.66
CA ALA A 50 1.76 -53.59 -16.16
C ALA A 50 0.29 -53.72 -16.60
N ASN A 51 -0.59 -52.85 -16.14
CA ASN A 51 -1.98 -52.78 -16.54
C ASN A 51 -2.16 -51.68 -17.61
N PRO A 52 -2.59 -52.00 -18.85
CA PRO A 52 -2.68 -51.05 -19.95
C PRO A 52 -3.69 -49.92 -19.69
N ASP A 53 -4.64 -50.09 -18.75
CA ASP A 53 -5.62 -49.06 -18.39
C ASP A 53 -5.15 -48.11 -17.27
N ARG A 54 -3.88 -48.25 -16.88
CA ARG A 54 -3.31 -47.43 -15.80
C ARG A 54 -1.96 -46.84 -16.21
N THR A 55 -1.71 -45.61 -15.79
CA THR A 55 -0.41 -44.95 -15.90
C THR A 55 -0.02 -44.32 -14.55
N ASP A 56 1.25 -44.42 -14.21
CA ASP A 56 1.77 -43.72 -13.05
C ASP A 56 2.35 -42.38 -13.49
N LEU A 57 2.09 -41.35 -12.70
CA LEU A 57 2.66 -40.02 -12.90
C LEU A 57 3.84 -39.84 -11.94
N LEU A 58 5.03 -39.78 -12.49
CA LEU A 58 6.25 -39.54 -11.73
C LEU A 58 6.59 -38.04 -11.73
N VAL A 59 6.38 -37.40 -10.58
CA VAL A 59 6.72 -35.96 -10.38
C VAL A 59 8.16 -35.86 -9.94
N ARG A 60 9.01 -35.30 -10.79
CA ARG A 60 10.41 -34.97 -10.50
C ARG A 60 10.57 -33.48 -10.27
N VAL A 61 11.24 -33.10 -9.18
CA VAL A 61 11.53 -31.71 -8.84
C VAL A 61 13.00 -31.55 -8.49
N GLU A 62 13.61 -30.48 -8.99
CA GLU A 62 14.93 -30.01 -8.56
C GLU A 62 14.73 -28.75 -7.74
N GLU A 63 15.05 -28.81 -6.43
CA GLU A 63 14.82 -27.69 -5.51
C GLU A 63 15.85 -26.57 -5.70
N GLN A 64 15.42 -25.33 -5.47
CA GLN A 64 16.28 -24.15 -5.48
C GLN A 64 16.20 -23.41 -4.14
N PRO A 65 17.19 -22.58 -3.81
CA PRO A 65 17.11 -21.72 -2.61
C PRO A 65 15.86 -20.82 -2.68
N THR A 66 15.08 -20.82 -1.60
CA THR A 66 13.84 -20.05 -1.47
C THR A 66 14.00 -18.86 -0.50
N GLY A 67 15.20 -18.72 0.08
CA GLY A 67 15.59 -17.58 0.89
C GLY A 67 16.14 -16.45 0.03
N GLU A 68 15.73 -15.22 0.32
CA GLU A 68 16.18 -14.01 -0.36
C GLU A 68 16.57 -12.95 0.68
N LEU A 69 17.76 -12.40 0.53
CA LEU A 69 18.20 -11.22 1.27
C LEU A 69 18.16 -10.02 0.32
N THR A 70 17.42 -9.00 0.70
CA THR A 70 17.28 -7.78 -0.09
C THR A 70 17.91 -6.63 0.68
N PHE A 71 18.79 -5.90 0.04
CA PHE A 71 19.27 -4.60 0.49
C PHE A 71 18.91 -3.55 -0.55
N SER A 72 18.33 -2.43 -0.13
CA SER A 72 18.11 -1.30 -1.02
C SER A 72 18.40 0.03 -0.32
N ALA A 73 18.95 0.96 -1.08
CA ALA A 73 19.12 2.34 -0.66
C ALA A 73 18.40 3.25 -1.65
N GLY A 74 17.75 4.27 -1.16
CA GLY A 74 17.01 5.22 -1.97
C GLY A 74 17.20 6.65 -1.48
N TYR A 75 16.95 7.58 -2.38
CA TYR A 75 16.88 8.99 -2.05
C TYR A 75 15.69 9.63 -2.75
N SER A 76 14.96 10.47 -2.04
CA SER A 76 13.92 11.30 -2.63
C SER A 76 14.00 12.73 -2.09
N SER A 77 13.41 13.68 -2.80
CA SER A 77 13.29 15.05 -2.32
C SER A 77 12.44 15.17 -1.05
N VAL A 78 11.62 14.15 -0.77
CA VAL A 78 10.71 14.08 0.39
C VAL A 78 11.31 13.27 1.52
N ASP A 79 11.57 11.97 1.27
CA ASP A 79 11.99 11.03 2.32
C ASP A 79 13.50 11.12 2.62
N ARG A 80 14.24 11.90 1.80
CA ARG A 80 15.70 11.98 1.86
C ARG A 80 16.34 10.61 1.69
N LEU A 81 17.32 10.26 2.51
CA LEU A 81 17.94 8.93 2.47
C LEU A 81 17.01 7.89 3.09
N MET A 82 16.82 6.78 2.36
CA MET A 82 16.10 5.59 2.83
C MET A 82 16.98 4.37 2.66
N LEU A 83 16.99 3.51 3.65
CA LEU A 83 17.66 2.22 3.64
C LEU A 83 16.66 1.14 3.98
N ASP A 84 16.61 0.09 3.18
CA ASP A 84 15.77 -1.08 3.43
C ASP A 84 16.62 -2.34 3.49
N LEU A 85 16.39 -3.16 4.50
CA LEU A 85 16.93 -4.49 4.63
C LEU A 85 15.77 -5.47 4.79
N GLY A 86 15.72 -6.48 3.94
CA GLY A 86 14.68 -7.49 3.94
C GLY A 86 15.23 -8.91 3.89
N ILE A 87 14.61 -9.80 4.64
CA ILE A 87 14.83 -11.24 4.56
C ILE A 87 13.49 -11.87 4.25
N THR A 88 13.43 -12.67 3.20
CA THR A 88 12.23 -13.41 2.79
C THR A 88 12.57 -14.88 2.67
N GLN A 89 11.77 -15.76 3.26
CA GLN A 89 11.84 -17.21 3.08
C GLN A 89 10.48 -17.73 2.64
N ARG A 90 10.37 -18.11 1.36
CA ARG A 90 9.09 -18.50 0.73
C ARG A 90 8.64 -19.92 1.03
N ASN A 91 9.54 -20.80 1.40
CA ASN A 91 9.25 -22.20 1.74
C ASN A 91 9.78 -22.51 3.14
N PHE A 92 9.28 -21.76 4.14
CA PHE A 92 9.74 -21.87 5.51
C PHE A 92 9.54 -23.29 6.04
N ARG A 93 10.64 -23.91 6.49
CA ARG A 93 10.68 -25.31 6.95
C ARG A 93 10.14 -26.34 5.93
N GLY A 94 10.17 -26.02 4.64
CA GLY A 94 9.66 -26.93 3.61
C GLY A 94 8.13 -27.04 3.55
N ARG A 95 7.39 -26.18 4.26
CA ARG A 95 5.92 -26.24 4.37
C ARG A 95 5.20 -25.35 3.36
N GLY A 96 5.93 -24.67 2.47
CA GLY A 96 5.35 -23.71 1.55
C GLY A 96 4.84 -22.44 2.23
N GLN A 97 5.25 -22.18 3.46
CA GLN A 97 4.92 -20.99 4.21
C GLN A 97 5.86 -19.83 3.85
N ASP A 98 5.35 -18.62 3.87
CA ASP A 98 6.11 -17.40 3.57
C ASP A 98 6.38 -16.65 4.88
N ALA A 99 7.67 -16.47 5.21
CA ALA A 99 8.12 -15.70 6.36
C ALA A 99 9.00 -14.55 5.88
N ARG A 100 8.69 -13.32 6.31
CA ARG A 100 9.40 -12.10 5.92
C ARG A 100 9.72 -11.27 7.15
N ALA A 101 10.91 -10.69 7.17
CA ALA A 101 11.27 -9.63 8.10
C ALA A 101 11.86 -8.48 7.28
N ARG A 102 11.47 -7.25 7.60
CA ARG A 102 11.94 -6.05 6.91
C ARG A 102 12.21 -4.95 7.92
N ILE A 103 13.32 -4.28 7.71
CA ILE A 103 13.69 -3.05 8.41
C ILE A 103 13.83 -1.96 7.36
N SER A 104 13.08 -0.86 7.52
CA SER A 104 13.20 0.34 6.70
C SER A 104 13.60 1.49 7.61
N TRP A 105 14.61 2.24 7.21
CA TRP A 105 15.09 3.39 7.94
C TRP A 105 15.25 4.60 7.02
N GLY A 106 14.59 5.68 7.37
CA GLY A 106 14.63 6.94 6.63
C GLY A 106 14.42 8.14 7.56
N SER A 107 14.55 9.34 7.03
CA SER A 107 14.46 10.57 7.80
C SER A 107 13.09 10.79 8.42
N PHE A 108 12.01 10.44 7.70
CA PHE A 108 10.62 10.64 8.13
C PHE A 108 9.92 9.37 8.55
N ARG A 109 10.50 8.21 8.19
CA ARG A 109 9.87 6.91 8.45
C ARG A 109 10.91 5.91 8.90
N GLN A 110 10.61 5.23 10.01
CA GLN A 110 11.34 4.06 10.47
C GLN A 110 10.32 2.94 10.66
N GLN A 111 10.63 1.75 10.18
CA GLN A 111 9.68 0.64 10.18
C GLN A 111 10.41 -0.68 10.41
N LEU A 112 9.83 -1.51 11.26
CA LEU A 112 10.19 -2.91 11.44
C LEU A 112 8.92 -3.73 11.20
N ASP A 113 8.97 -4.65 10.26
CA ASP A 113 7.87 -5.55 9.93
C ASP A 113 8.32 -7.00 10.04
N PHE A 114 7.44 -7.81 10.59
CA PHE A 114 7.50 -9.25 10.50
C PHE A 114 6.17 -9.76 9.95
N SER A 115 6.22 -10.59 8.92
CA SER A 115 5.03 -11.16 8.27
C SER A 115 5.20 -12.67 8.10
N PHE A 116 4.19 -13.41 8.53
CA PHE A 116 4.10 -14.85 8.31
C PHE A 116 2.80 -15.18 7.60
N THR A 117 2.86 -15.99 6.54
CA THR A 117 1.69 -16.39 5.75
C THR A 117 1.69 -17.88 5.47
N GLU A 118 0.60 -18.54 5.82
CA GLU A 118 0.24 -19.87 5.35
C GLU A 118 -0.67 -19.75 4.11
N PRO A 119 -0.20 -20.07 2.91
CA PRO A 119 -0.97 -19.86 1.68
C PRO A 119 -2.10 -20.88 1.46
N ARG A 120 -2.08 -22.00 2.18
CA ARG A 120 -3.08 -23.08 2.11
C ARG A 120 -3.57 -23.46 3.50
N PHE A 121 -4.10 -22.48 4.22
CA PHE A 121 -4.57 -22.69 5.58
C PHE A 121 -5.69 -23.75 5.62
N LEU A 122 -5.51 -24.75 6.48
CA LEU A 122 -6.37 -25.94 6.57
C LEU A 122 -6.49 -26.71 5.24
N ASP A 123 -5.44 -26.73 4.45
CA ASP A 123 -5.40 -27.37 3.10
C ASP A 123 -6.46 -26.85 2.11
N ARG A 124 -6.97 -25.63 2.38
CA ARG A 124 -7.94 -24.94 1.51
C ARG A 124 -7.26 -23.83 0.73
N ASN A 125 -7.92 -23.34 -0.29
CA ASN A 125 -7.51 -22.13 -1.03
C ASN A 125 -7.79 -20.86 -0.19
N LEU A 126 -7.22 -20.84 0.99
CA LEU A 126 -7.39 -19.82 2.03
C LEU A 126 -6.00 -19.42 2.54
N ARG A 127 -5.63 -18.17 2.35
CA ARG A 127 -4.38 -17.60 2.86
C ARG A 127 -4.60 -17.03 4.24
N ALA A 128 -3.92 -17.54 5.25
CA ALA A 128 -3.95 -16.97 6.60
C ALA A 128 -2.59 -16.38 6.93
N GLY A 129 -2.56 -15.25 7.60
CA GLY A 129 -1.30 -14.59 7.94
C GLY A 129 -1.40 -13.78 9.22
N VAL A 130 -0.23 -13.55 9.81
CA VAL A 130 -0.02 -12.65 10.92
C VAL A 130 1.12 -11.70 10.59
N ASP A 131 0.88 -10.41 10.84
CA ASP A 131 1.88 -9.38 10.68
C ASP A 131 2.10 -8.71 12.04
N LEU A 132 3.35 -8.49 12.39
CA LEU A 132 3.75 -7.68 13.55
C LEU A 132 4.52 -6.50 12.98
N TYR A 133 4.19 -5.31 13.44
CA TYR A 133 4.86 -4.11 12.94
C TYR A 133 5.10 -3.09 14.04
N TYR A 134 6.19 -2.39 13.87
CA TYR A 134 6.52 -1.18 14.62
C TYR A 134 6.93 -0.12 13.62
N PHE A 135 6.30 1.03 13.65
CA PHE A 135 6.70 2.14 12.81
C PHE A 135 6.68 3.47 13.55
N VAL A 136 7.56 4.32 13.12
CA VAL A 136 7.68 5.71 13.56
C VAL A 136 7.50 6.60 12.34
N TYR A 137 6.60 7.54 12.44
CA TYR A 137 6.37 8.58 11.45
C TYR A 137 6.68 9.94 12.06
N ASP A 138 7.67 10.64 11.50
CA ASP A 138 8.03 12.00 11.91
C ASP A 138 7.43 12.99 10.92
N LEU A 139 6.29 13.57 11.29
CA LEU A 139 5.60 14.59 10.52
C LEU A 139 5.90 16.01 10.99
N SER A 140 6.92 16.20 11.82
CA SER A 140 7.26 17.49 12.42
C SER A 140 7.51 18.61 11.40
N GLU A 141 7.92 18.27 10.17
CA GLU A 141 8.10 19.24 9.07
C GLU A 141 6.76 19.67 8.44
N TYR A 142 5.73 18.82 8.53
CA TYR A 142 4.44 19.02 7.83
C TYR A 142 3.28 19.35 8.77
N SER A 143 3.32 18.83 9.99
CA SER A 143 2.21 18.91 10.95
C SER A 143 2.67 18.90 12.41
N SER A 144 3.93 19.26 12.68
CA SER A 144 4.48 19.47 14.03
C SER A 144 4.30 18.33 15.04
N TYR A 145 4.05 17.10 14.59
CA TYR A 145 3.95 15.94 15.47
C TYR A 145 4.71 14.73 14.94
N LYS A 146 4.98 13.80 15.83
CA LYS A 146 5.54 12.49 15.55
C LYS A 146 4.59 11.43 16.06
N THR A 147 4.45 10.32 15.34
CA THR A 147 3.67 9.20 15.82
C THR A 147 4.49 7.92 15.83
N THR A 148 4.27 7.12 16.86
CA THR A 148 4.83 5.78 16.98
C THR A 148 3.68 4.80 17.05
N SER A 149 3.71 3.74 16.25
CA SER A 149 2.67 2.71 16.23
C SER A 149 3.29 1.32 16.37
N LEU A 150 2.73 0.55 17.28
CA LEU A 150 3.03 -0.87 17.47
C LEU A 150 1.75 -1.66 17.27
N GLY A 151 1.76 -2.67 16.41
CA GLY A 151 0.54 -3.40 16.14
C GLY A 151 0.74 -4.81 15.61
N THR A 152 -0.37 -5.53 15.60
CA THR A 152 -0.52 -6.83 14.97
C THR A 152 -1.72 -6.81 14.03
N ASN A 153 -1.60 -7.55 12.92
CA ASN A 153 -2.65 -7.73 11.94
C ASN A 153 -2.83 -9.23 11.66
N LEU A 154 -4.00 -9.74 11.95
CA LEU A 154 -4.42 -11.08 11.56
C LEU A 154 -5.21 -10.98 10.27
N ARG A 155 -4.82 -11.71 9.24
CA ARG A 155 -5.46 -11.62 7.93
C ARG A 155 -5.82 -12.99 7.38
N VAL A 156 -6.96 -13.02 6.69
CA VAL A 156 -7.44 -14.18 5.96
C VAL A 156 -7.87 -13.71 4.58
N GLY A 157 -7.32 -14.33 3.54
CA GLY A 157 -7.61 -13.97 2.15
C GLY A 157 -8.00 -15.17 1.32
N PHE A 158 -8.96 -14.98 0.42
CA PHE A 158 -9.45 -16.02 -0.48
C PHE A 158 -9.98 -15.44 -1.78
N PRO A 159 -9.86 -16.18 -2.90
CA PRO A 159 -10.45 -15.77 -4.15
C PRO A 159 -11.99 -15.90 -4.07
N LEU A 160 -12.70 -14.87 -4.50
CA LEU A 160 -14.16 -14.90 -4.70
C LEU A 160 -14.48 -15.45 -6.11
N THR A 161 -13.68 -15.02 -7.09
CA THR A 161 -13.73 -15.48 -8.48
C THR A 161 -12.29 -15.57 -9.02
N SER A 162 -12.11 -15.88 -10.32
CA SER A 162 -10.80 -15.86 -10.97
C SER A 162 -10.12 -14.49 -10.91
N ASP A 163 -10.91 -13.41 -10.91
CA ASP A 163 -10.45 -12.04 -11.06
C ASP A 163 -10.67 -11.21 -9.77
N ALA A 164 -11.41 -11.78 -8.79
CA ALA A 164 -11.76 -11.09 -7.55
C ALA A 164 -11.18 -11.81 -6.34
N PHE A 165 -10.56 -11.05 -5.46
CA PHE A 165 -9.94 -11.52 -4.22
C PHE A 165 -10.46 -10.72 -3.03
N MET A 166 -10.75 -11.41 -1.92
CA MET A 166 -11.16 -10.80 -0.66
C MET A 166 -10.14 -11.07 0.43
N THR A 167 -9.80 -10.03 1.18
CA THR A 167 -8.99 -10.15 2.40
C THR A 167 -9.78 -9.59 3.56
N MET A 168 -9.94 -10.36 4.61
CA MET A 168 -10.44 -9.91 5.91
C MET A 168 -9.26 -9.70 6.85
N ARG A 169 -9.34 -8.71 7.71
CA ARG A 169 -8.28 -8.39 8.67
C ARG A 169 -8.85 -8.02 10.03
N TYR A 170 -8.13 -8.39 11.07
CA TYR A 170 -8.31 -7.87 12.41
C TYR A 170 -7.01 -7.22 12.85
N VAL A 171 -7.07 -5.96 13.21
CA VAL A 171 -5.90 -5.17 13.61
C VAL A 171 -6.06 -4.75 15.06
N LEU A 172 -5.02 -4.98 15.83
CA LEU A 172 -4.83 -4.43 17.16
C LEU A 172 -3.56 -3.59 17.14
N ARG A 173 -3.66 -2.30 17.44
CA ARG A 173 -2.50 -1.41 17.44
C ARG A 173 -2.60 -0.39 18.56
N GLU A 174 -1.45 0.01 19.08
CA GLU A 174 -1.27 1.15 19.96
C GLU A 174 -0.55 2.25 19.19
N ASP A 175 -1.12 3.44 19.19
CA ASP A 175 -0.54 4.64 18.61
C ASP A 175 -0.16 5.63 19.71
N ASP A 176 1.03 6.22 19.63
CA ASP A 176 1.53 7.26 20.53
C ASP A 176 1.80 8.54 19.72
N VAL A 177 0.97 9.56 19.94
CA VAL A 177 1.09 10.87 19.28
C VAL A 177 1.91 11.78 20.19
N GLN A 178 3.05 12.24 19.68
CA GLN A 178 4.04 13.02 20.39
C GLN A 178 4.15 14.43 19.79
N VAL A 179 3.92 15.44 20.61
CA VAL A 179 4.18 16.85 20.33
C VAL A 179 5.04 17.38 21.45
N PRO A 180 6.14 18.11 21.17
CA PRO A 180 6.99 18.68 22.24
C PRO A 180 6.19 19.58 23.20
N ASP A 181 6.34 19.37 24.49
CA ASP A 181 5.59 20.10 25.54
C ASP A 181 5.74 21.62 25.41
N VAL A 182 6.93 22.09 25.04
CA VAL A 182 7.22 23.53 24.86
C VAL A 182 6.34 24.18 23.77
N PHE A 183 5.87 23.42 22.79
CA PHE A 183 5.00 23.94 21.72
C PHE A 183 3.53 24.01 22.14
N CYS A 184 3.16 23.29 23.19
CA CYS A 184 1.80 23.24 23.73
C CYS A 184 1.64 24.08 25.02
N ASP A 185 2.69 24.79 25.45
CA ASP A 185 2.60 25.71 26.59
C ASP A 185 1.66 26.87 26.23
N PRO A 186 0.58 27.11 26.99
CA PRO A 186 -0.37 28.20 26.72
C PRO A 186 0.27 29.58 26.61
N SER A 187 1.42 29.79 27.27
CA SER A 187 2.14 31.08 27.26
C SER A 187 3.01 31.25 25.99
N GLN A 188 3.33 30.19 25.30
CA GLN A 188 4.24 30.17 24.14
C GLN A 188 3.76 29.21 23.02
N GLN A 189 2.47 28.97 22.90
CA GLN A 189 1.90 28.04 21.94
C GLN A 189 2.36 28.34 20.52
N GLN A 190 2.91 27.31 19.84
CA GLN A 190 3.49 27.42 18.52
C GLN A 190 2.85 26.46 17.50
N VAL A 191 1.95 25.59 17.94
CA VAL A 191 1.30 24.55 17.12
C VAL A 191 -0.19 24.55 17.39
N SER A 192 -0.93 23.91 16.49
CA SER A 192 -2.38 23.75 16.62
C SER A 192 -2.79 23.19 17.98
N GLN A 193 -3.78 23.78 18.61
CA GLN A 193 -4.36 23.27 19.86
C GLN A 193 -4.87 21.84 19.68
N THR A 194 -5.46 21.56 18.53
CA THR A 194 -5.93 20.20 18.18
C THR A 194 -4.82 19.15 18.27
N LEU A 195 -3.59 19.49 17.89
CA LEU A 195 -2.45 18.57 18.02
C LEU A 195 -2.09 18.34 19.49
N CYS A 196 -2.11 19.41 20.28
CA CYS A 196 -1.82 19.33 21.71
C CYS A 196 -2.84 18.48 22.47
N ASP A 197 -4.11 18.58 22.11
CA ASP A 197 -5.21 17.86 22.74
C ASP A 197 -5.23 16.37 22.38
N GLN A 198 -4.62 16.01 21.24
CA GLN A 198 -4.56 14.62 20.76
C GLN A 198 -3.27 13.87 21.11
N ARG A 199 -2.41 14.48 21.94
CA ARG A 199 -1.20 13.81 22.45
C ARG A 199 -1.52 12.59 23.29
N GLY A 200 -0.57 11.65 23.31
CA GLY A 200 -0.62 10.47 24.17
C GLY A 200 -0.93 9.19 23.42
N ARG A 201 -1.17 8.15 24.18
CA ARG A 201 -1.36 6.80 23.69
C ARG A 201 -2.83 6.45 23.61
N TYR A 202 -3.19 5.72 22.57
CA TYR A 202 -4.52 5.14 22.42
C TYR A 202 -4.44 3.83 21.65
N ALA A 203 -5.32 2.91 22.02
CA ALA A 203 -5.42 1.60 21.42
C ALA A 203 -6.54 1.58 20.36
N THR A 204 -6.24 0.99 19.21
CA THR A 204 -7.19 0.76 18.13
C THR A 204 -7.41 -0.74 17.96
N SER A 205 -8.65 -1.17 18.02
CA SER A 205 -9.08 -2.52 17.68
C SER A 205 -10.10 -2.43 16.56
N LEU A 206 -9.75 -2.95 15.37
CA LEU A 206 -10.60 -2.86 14.19
C LEU A 206 -10.73 -4.19 13.46
N LEU A 207 -11.90 -4.40 12.87
CA LEU A 207 -12.18 -5.44 11.89
C LEU A 207 -12.40 -4.79 10.54
N GLY A 208 -11.71 -5.29 9.52
CA GLY A 208 -11.83 -4.74 8.19
C GLY A 208 -11.87 -5.81 7.11
N TYR A 209 -12.27 -5.39 5.92
CA TYR A 209 -12.16 -6.19 4.72
C TYR A 209 -11.74 -5.35 3.53
N GLN A 210 -11.16 -6.02 2.55
CA GLN A 210 -10.84 -5.45 1.25
C GLN A 210 -11.24 -6.43 0.17
N VAL A 211 -11.98 -5.95 -0.83
CA VAL A 211 -12.32 -6.71 -2.04
C VAL A 211 -11.69 -6.01 -3.22
N THR A 212 -10.90 -6.75 -3.99
CA THR A 212 -10.24 -6.26 -5.19
C THR A 212 -10.68 -7.09 -6.38
N LEU A 213 -11.20 -6.43 -7.41
CA LEU A 213 -11.44 -6.99 -8.74
C LEU A 213 -10.33 -6.47 -9.67
N ASP A 214 -9.52 -7.37 -10.24
CA ASP A 214 -8.41 -7.01 -11.13
C ASP A 214 -8.53 -7.75 -12.46
N ARG A 215 -8.78 -6.99 -13.52
CA ARG A 215 -8.88 -7.45 -14.91
C ARG A 215 -7.85 -6.76 -15.81
N ARG A 216 -6.72 -6.36 -15.25
CA ARG A 216 -5.61 -5.83 -16.02
C ARG A 216 -4.88 -6.95 -16.74
N ASN A 217 -4.37 -6.66 -17.93
CA ASN A 217 -3.56 -7.62 -18.68
C ASN A 217 -2.18 -7.88 -18.03
N ASP A 218 -1.66 -6.94 -17.25
CA ASP A 218 -0.41 -7.02 -16.49
C ASP A 218 -0.55 -6.16 -15.22
N PRO A 219 -0.41 -6.75 -14.01
CA PRO A 219 -0.51 -6.00 -12.76
C PRO A 219 0.59 -4.95 -12.55
N VAL A 220 1.78 -5.15 -13.17
CA VAL A 220 2.94 -4.28 -13.00
C VAL A 220 2.99 -3.18 -14.05
N ARG A 221 2.64 -3.50 -15.30
CA ARG A 221 2.65 -2.59 -16.45
C ARG A 221 1.39 -2.72 -17.27
N PRO A 222 0.27 -2.31 -16.72
CA PRO A 222 -1.00 -2.44 -17.41
C PRO A 222 -1.03 -1.55 -18.66
N THR A 223 -1.47 -2.15 -19.77
CA THR A 223 -1.76 -1.44 -21.01
C THR A 223 -3.23 -1.55 -21.39
N ARG A 224 -3.97 -2.46 -20.75
CA ARG A 224 -5.41 -2.68 -20.97
C ARG A 224 -6.05 -3.23 -19.72
N GLY A 225 -7.35 -2.95 -19.58
CA GLY A 225 -8.16 -3.48 -18.50
C GLY A 225 -8.34 -2.49 -17.36
N PHE A 226 -8.84 -2.97 -16.24
CA PHE A 226 -9.11 -2.14 -15.07
C PHE A 226 -8.97 -2.94 -13.79
N PHE A 227 -8.83 -2.22 -12.69
CA PHE A 227 -9.01 -2.77 -11.35
C PHE A 227 -9.89 -1.85 -10.51
N VAL A 228 -10.57 -2.43 -9.52
CA VAL A 228 -11.31 -1.71 -8.49
C VAL A 228 -11.08 -2.39 -7.16
N SER A 229 -10.80 -1.63 -6.12
CA SER A 229 -10.59 -2.10 -4.76
C SER A 229 -11.44 -1.30 -3.79
N LEU A 230 -12.26 -1.98 -3.00
CA LEU A 230 -13.03 -1.41 -1.89
C LEU A 230 -12.48 -1.96 -0.59
N ALA A 231 -12.12 -1.07 0.32
CA ALA A 231 -11.72 -1.40 1.69
C ALA A 231 -12.64 -0.73 2.70
N GLN A 232 -13.05 -1.46 3.74
CA GLN A 232 -13.79 -0.91 4.87
C GLN A 232 -13.21 -1.43 6.18
N ASP A 233 -13.09 -0.54 7.16
CA ASP A 233 -12.59 -0.80 8.50
C ASP A 233 -13.58 -0.28 9.54
N LEU A 234 -14.01 -1.15 10.45
CA LEU A 234 -14.80 -0.81 11.60
C LEU A 234 -13.92 -0.90 12.85
N ALA A 235 -13.61 0.24 13.44
CA ALA A 235 -12.91 0.35 14.72
C ALA A 235 -13.91 0.50 15.87
N GLY A 236 -13.54 0.01 17.06
CA GLY A 236 -14.38 0.09 18.26
C GLY A 236 -14.84 -1.25 18.82
N LEU A 237 -14.19 -2.34 18.38
CA LEU A 237 -14.38 -3.67 18.97
C LEU A 237 -13.55 -3.86 20.27
N GLY A 238 -13.41 -2.79 21.05
CA GLY A 238 -12.48 -2.58 22.14
C GLY A 238 -11.45 -1.52 21.73
N GLY A 239 -10.71 -0.95 22.70
CA GLY A 239 -9.80 0.18 22.47
C GLY A 239 -10.49 1.53 22.62
N ASP A 240 -9.78 2.58 22.25
CA ASP A 240 -10.11 3.98 22.58
C ASP A 240 -10.74 4.74 21.40
N VAL A 241 -10.85 4.12 20.21
CA VAL A 241 -11.34 4.78 19.00
C VAL A 241 -12.51 4.05 18.37
N GLN A 242 -13.48 4.80 17.84
CA GLN A 242 -14.71 4.29 17.27
C GLN A 242 -15.01 4.98 15.95
N TYR A 243 -14.78 4.29 14.82
CA TYR A 243 -15.06 4.83 13.49
C TYR A 243 -15.38 3.75 12.46
N LEU A 244 -16.04 4.18 11.39
CA LEU A 244 -16.14 3.45 10.13
C LEU A 244 -15.33 4.22 9.07
N ARG A 245 -14.35 3.55 8.48
CA ARG A 245 -13.52 4.07 7.41
C ARG A 245 -13.77 3.29 6.14
N SER A 246 -14.05 3.97 5.04
CA SER A 246 -14.28 3.38 3.73
C SER A 246 -13.34 4.01 2.72
N GLU A 247 -12.68 3.19 1.92
CA GLU A 247 -11.79 3.64 0.84
C GLU A 247 -12.12 2.89 -0.44
N LEU A 248 -12.25 3.62 -1.54
CA LEU A 248 -12.44 3.08 -2.89
C LEU A 248 -11.28 3.55 -3.76
N GLU A 249 -10.65 2.61 -4.45
CA GLU A 249 -9.59 2.88 -5.41
C GLU A 249 -9.88 2.15 -6.72
N GLY A 250 -9.51 2.75 -7.83
CA GLY A 250 -9.65 2.11 -9.13
C GLY A 250 -8.73 2.71 -10.18
N GLY A 251 -8.49 1.92 -11.22
CA GLY A 251 -7.70 2.34 -12.37
C GLY A 251 -8.16 1.67 -13.65
N TRP A 252 -8.22 2.41 -14.73
CA TRP A 252 -8.54 1.95 -16.06
C TRP A 252 -7.43 2.30 -17.04
N TYR A 253 -7.07 1.35 -17.91
CA TYR A 253 -5.93 1.45 -18.81
C TYR A 253 -6.36 1.14 -20.23
N TYR A 254 -5.92 1.99 -21.17
CA TYR A 254 -6.18 1.83 -22.59
C TYR A 254 -4.94 2.15 -23.41
N GLY A 255 -4.37 1.13 -24.02
CA GLY A 255 -3.25 1.27 -24.96
C GLY A 255 -3.77 1.53 -26.37
N PHE A 256 -3.58 2.73 -26.89
CA PHE A 256 -3.84 3.06 -28.31
C PHE A 256 -2.88 2.28 -29.21
N ASN A 257 -1.63 2.18 -28.77
CA ASN A 257 -0.57 1.39 -29.38
C ASN A 257 0.50 1.04 -28.31
N LYS A 258 1.69 0.58 -28.74
CA LYS A 258 2.79 0.21 -27.82
C LYS A 258 3.39 1.40 -27.04
N ASP A 259 3.27 2.60 -27.60
CA ASP A 259 3.95 3.81 -27.11
C ASP A 259 2.98 4.76 -26.38
N PHE A 260 1.69 4.70 -26.68
CA PHE A 260 0.67 5.54 -26.07
C PHE A 260 -0.28 4.70 -25.22
N VAL A 261 -0.22 4.90 -23.91
CA VAL A 261 -1.13 4.27 -22.96
C VAL A 261 -1.78 5.37 -22.12
N LEU A 262 -3.10 5.47 -22.19
CA LEU A 262 -3.91 6.29 -21.30
C LEU A 262 -4.22 5.49 -20.04
N SER A 263 -3.91 6.06 -18.89
CA SER A 263 -4.33 5.56 -17.59
C SER A 263 -5.20 6.59 -16.88
N LEU A 264 -6.37 6.16 -16.45
CA LEU A 264 -7.26 6.92 -15.58
C LEU A 264 -7.30 6.21 -14.24
N SER A 265 -6.95 6.90 -13.18
CA SER A 265 -7.02 6.35 -11.82
C SER A 265 -7.79 7.29 -10.91
N GLY A 266 -8.41 6.70 -9.89
CA GLY A 266 -9.14 7.46 -8.90
C GLY A 266 -9.08 6.79 -7.54
N SER A 267 -9.11 7.61 -6.50
CA SER A 267 -9.26 7.15 -5.13
C SER A 267 -10.16 8.10 -4.36
N SER A 268 -10.99 7.53 -3.50
CA SER A 268 -11.83 8.29 -2.58
C SER A 268 -11.89 7.60 -1.23
N GLY A 269 -12.13 8.36 -0.19
CA GLY A 269 -12.28 7.82 1.14
C GLY A 269 -13.13 8.71 2.02
N TYR A 270 -13.80 8.06 2.95
CA TYR A 270 -14.59 8.70 3.96
C TYR A 270 -14.42 7.97 5.29
N ILE A 271 -14.21 8.71 6.35
CA ILE A 271 -14.15 8.20 7.72
C ILE A 271 -15.15 8.96 8.57
N SER A 272 -15.89 8.25 9.39
CA SER A 272 -16.92 8.80 10.27
C SER A 272 -16.85 8.14 11.64
N ALA A 273 -16.80 8.94 12.69
CA ALA A 273 -16.95 8.44 14.04
C ALA A 273 -18.41 7.95 14.25
N TRP A 274 -18.56 6.84 14.99
CA TRP A 274 -19.87 6.36 15.43
C TRP A 274 -20.04 6.43 16.96
N GLY A 275 -18.96 6.85 17.66
CA GLY A 275 -18.97 7.17 19.09
C GLY A 275 -18.96 8.68 19.36
N ASP A 276 -18.70 9.02 20.61
CA ASP A 276 -18.69 10.44 21.05
C ASP A 276 -17.36 11.16 20.78
N ASP A 277 -16.29 10.45 20.45
CA ASP A 277 -14.98 11.02 20.20
C ASP A 277 -14.81 11.42 18.74
N ALA A 278 -14.08 12.53 18.50
CA ALA A 278 -13.67 12.93 17.18
C ALA A 278 -12.60 11.96 16.61
N ILE A 279 -12.55 11.84 15.28
CA ILE A 279 -11.54 11.03 14.61
C ILE A 279 -10.14 11.51 14.98
N ARG A 280 -9.29 10.60 15.45
CA ARG A 280 -7.91 10.89 15.81
C ARG A 280 -7.08 11.30 14.60
N ILE A 281 -6.08 12.14 14.82
CA ILE A 281 -5.25 12.69 13.75
C ILE A 281 -4.56 11.59 12.92
N ASN A 282 -4.15 10.50 13.54
CA ASN A 282 -3.52 9.36 12.85
C ASN A 282 -4.47 8.56 11.95
N ASP A 283 -5.78 8.66 12.16
CA ASP A 283 -6.79 7.92 11.41
C ASP A 283 -7.35 8.72 10.22
N ARG A 284 -7.11 10.06 10.19
CA ARG A 284 -7.55 10.94 9.11
C ARG A 284 -6.74 10.74 7.84
N PHE A 285 -7.26 11.23 6.74
CA PHE A 285 -6.59 11.18 5.45
C PHE A 285 -5.63 12.37 5.28
N TYR A 286 -4.46 12.08 4.72
CA TYR A 286 -3.47 13.06 4.30
C TYR A 286 -3.16 12.85 2.81
N LYS A 287 -3.19 13.91 2.02
CA LYS A 287 -2.96 13.86 0.58
C LYS A 287 -1.93 14.90 0.15
N GLY A 288 -1.30 14.62 -0.98
CA GLY A 288 -0.14 15.33 -1.51
C GLY A 288 0.99 14.36 -1.78
N GLY A 289 2.12 14.85 -2.19
CA GLY A 289 3.23 13.99 -2.50
C GLY A 289 2.95 13.07 -3.69
N ASN A 290 3.13 11.77 -3.48
CA ASN A 290 2.87 10.75 -4.49
C ASN A 290 1.39 10.53 -4.78
N SER A 291 0.51 10.91 -3.84
CA SER A 291 -0.94 10.75 -3.98
C SER A 291 -1.62 11.92 -4.72
N PHE A 292 -0.95 13.06 -4.84
CA PHE A 292 -1.40 14.23 -5.58
C PHE A 292 -0.17 15.06 -5.94
N ARG A 293 0.29 14.94 -7.18
CA ARG A 293 1.50 15.62 -7.69
C ARG A 293 1.30 17.14 -7.71
N GLY A 294 2.38 17.88 -7.49
CA GLY A 294 2.36 19.32 -7.41
C GLY A 294 2.14 19.89 -6.00
N PHE A 295 1.83 19.04 -5.03
CA PHE A 295 1.70 19.41 -3.63
C PHE A 295 2.65 18.60 -2.74
N ARG A 296 3.13 19.20 -1.66
CA ARG A 296 3.97 18.49 -0.68
C ARG A 296 3.20 17.37 -0.01
N VAL A 297 3.89 16.48 0.70
CA VAL A 297 3.25 15.53 1.61
C VAL A 297 2.36 16.29 2.60
N ALA A 298 1.13 15.82 2.82
CA ALA A 298 0.11 16.54 3.59
C ALA A 298 -0.06 18.01 3.13
N GLY A 299 0.11 18.26 1.84
CA GLY A 299 0.14 19.62 1.28
C GLY A 299 -1.21 20.22 0.97
N ILE A 300 -2.26 19.40 0.89
CA ILE A 300 -3.65 19.82 0.67
C ILE A 300 -4.53 19.42 1.84
N GLY A 301 -5.69 20.06 1.96
CA GLY A 301 -6.74 19.72 2.93
C GLY A 301 -6.70 20.54 4.21
N PRO A 302 -7.41 20.08 5.24
CA PRO A 302 -7.57 20.81 6.49
C PRO A 302 -6.26 21.18 7.14
N ARG A 303 -6.19 22.42 7.59
CA ARG A 303 -4.97 23.02 8.10
C ARG A 303 -5.25 24.11 9.12
N ASP A 304 -4.40 24.19 10.15
CA ASP A 304 -4.38 25.27 11.11
C ASP A 304 -3.18 26.19 10.84
N ILE A 305 -3.44 27.45 10.57
CA ILE A 305 -2.42 28.48 10.32
C ILE A 305 -2.29 29.51 11.44
N SER A 306 -2.97 29.30 12.59
CA SER A 306 -3.07 30.28 13.68
C SER A 306 -1.73 30.63 14.34
N PHE A 307 -0.77 29.70 14.33
CA PHE A 307 0.46 29.80 15.14
C PHE A 307 1.75 29.95 14.32
N GLY A 308 1.67 30.48 13.10
CA GLY A 308 2.85 30.72 12.26
C GLY A 308 3.47 29.45 11.64
N ARG A 309 3.15 28.28 12.20
CA ARG A 309 3.41 26.96 11.59
C ARG A 309 2.17 26.52 10.88
N SER A 310 2.07 26.20 9.76
CA SER A 310 0.87 25.74 9.04
C SER A 310 0.74 24.23 9.23
N ASP A 311 0.07 23.81 10.30
CA ASP A 311 -0.08 22.41 10.66
C ASP A 311 -1.18 21.72 9.84
N ALA A 312 -0.84 20.63 9.17
CA ALA A 312 -1.82 19.80 8.48
C ALA A 312 -2.62 18.98 9.50
N LEU A 313 -3.93 19.09 9.48
CA LEU A 313 -4.82 18.39 10.42
C LEU A 313 -5.38 17.08 9.83
N GLY A 314 -5.14 16.82 8.52
CA GLY A 314 -5.80 15.73 7.81
C GLY A 314 -7.29 16.00 7.61
N GLY A 315 -7.93 15.24 6.73
CA GLY A 315 -9.37 15.36 6.45
C GLY A 315 -10.11 14.05 6.64
N GLU A 316 -11.40 14.14 6.82
CA GLU A 316 -12.29 12.98 6.98
C GLU A 316 -12.87 12.49 5.65
N ALA A 317 -12.82 13.30 4.60
CA ALA A 317 -13.25 12.94 3.26
C ALA A 317 -12.27 13.41 2.19
N PHE A 318 -12.01 12.56 1.20
CA PHE A 318 -11.25 12.93 0.01
C PHE A 318 -11.78 12.27 -1.25
N ALA A 319 -11.50 12.90 -2.38
CA ALA A 319 -11.66 12.32 -3.70
C ALA A 319 -10.55 12.86 -4.62
N ILE A 320 -9.79 11.98 -5.26
CA ILE A 320 -8.70 12.34 -6.16
C ILE A 320 -8.82 11.50 -7.43
N GLY A 321 -8.71 12.16 -8.58
CA GLY A 321 -8.62 11.54 -9.89
C GLY A 321 -7.33 11.95 -10.60
N SER A 322 -6.75 11.04 -11.34
CA SER A 322 -5.56 11.26 -12.16
C SER A 322 -5.79 10.73 -13.57
N ALA A 323 -5.44 11.54 -14.56
CA ALA A 323 -5.34 11.13 -15.95
C ALA A 323 -3.88 11.25 -16.38
N GLU A 324 -3.30 10.16 -16.88
CA GLU A 324 -1.91 10.11 -17.30
C GLU A 324 -1.80 9.45 -18.68
N LEU A 325 -1.15 10.14 -19.61
CA LEU A 325 -0.87 9.64 -20.95
C LEU A 325 0.63 9.38 -21.07
N THR A 326 1.00 8.10 -21.16
CA THR A 326 2.36 7.72 -21.55
C THR A 326 2.59 8.14 -23.01
N VAL A 327 3.73 8.77 -23.27
CA VAL A 327 4.10 9.26 -24.60
C VAL A 327 5.45 8.68 -25.01
N PRO A 328 5.68 8.48 -26.32
CA PRO A 328 6.99 8.03 -26.80
C PRO A 328 8.06 9.07 -26.52
N THR A 329 9.22 8.60 -26.14
CA THR A 329 10.42 9.43 -26.05
C THR A 329 11.23 9.27 -27.34
N PHE A 330 11.90 10.34 -27.79
CA PHE A 330 12.84 10.27 -28.93
C PHE A 330 14.13 9.51 -28.58
N ILE A 331 14.20 8.99 -27.34
CA ILE A 331 15.35 8.25 -26.81
C ILE A 331 15.15 6.76 -27.10
N PRO A 332 16.17 6.05 -27.60
CA PRO A 332 16.07 4.61 -27.87
C PRO A 332 15.64 3.83 -26.63
N GLN A 333 14.74 2.87 -26.80
CA GLN A 333 14.13 2.08 -25.70
C GLN A 333 15.15 1.34 -24.82
N GLN A 334 16.33 1.06 -25.35
CA GLN A 334 17.44 0.44 -24.60
C GLN A 334 17.89 1.24 -23.38
N TYR A 335 17.70 2.56 -23.36
CA TYR A 335 18.02 3.41 -22.21
C TYR A 335 16.95 3.35 -21.10
N GLY A 336 15.80 2.70 -21.35
CA GLY A 336 14.76 2.51 -20.36
C GLY A 336 14.07 3.78 -19.89
N ILE A 337 14.09 4.85 -20.71
CA ILE A 337 13.45 6.13 -20.40
C ILE A 337 12.05 6.16 -20.96
N ARG A 338 11.09 6.57 -20.16
CA ARG A 338 9.69 6.79 -20.53
C ARG A 338 9.23 8.15 -20.00
N ALA A 339 8.32 8.78 -20.70
CA ALA A 339 7.69 10.02 -20.29
C ALA A 339 6.18 9.88 -20.27
N SER A 340 5.53 10.66 -19.44
CA SER A 340 4.07 10.78 -19.42
C SER A 340 3.67 12.22 -19.12
N ILE A 341 2.52 12.62 -19.65
CA ILE A 341 1.84 13.86 -19.31
C ILE A 341 0.71 13.49 -18.37
N PHE A 342 0.54 14.26 -17.31
CA PHE A 342 -0.50 13.97 -16.32
C PHE A 342 -1.31 15.19 -15.93
N THR A 343 -2.50 14.94 -15.42
CA THR A 343 -3.35 15.90 -14.73
C THR A 343 -3.95 15.20 -13.50
N ASP A 344 -3.76 15.81 -12.34
CA ASP A 344 -4.35 15.36 -11.08
C ASP A 344 -5.37 16.41 -10.62
N VAL A 345 -6.55 15.94 -10.20
CA VAL A 345 -7.65 16.79 -9.72
C VAL A 345 -8.23 16.12 -8.48
N GLY A 346 -8.54 16.90 -7.45
CA GLY A 346 -9.14 16.32 -6.26
C GLY A 346 -9.38 17.29 -5.14
N THR A 347 -9.86 16.73 -4.05
CA THR A 347 -10.17 17.46 -2.82
C THR A 347 -9.86 16.61 -1.61
N LEU A 348 -9.60 17.28 -0.49
CA LEU A 348 -9.52 16.71 0.85
C LEU A 348 -10.07 17.75 1.80
N GLY A 349 -10.99 17.36 2.66
CA GLY A 349 -11.61 18.29 3.60
C GLY A 349 -12.39 17.57 4.68
N ILE A 350 -13.25 18.33 5.33
CA ILE A 350 -14.12 17.94 6.44
C ILE A 350 -13.31 17.62 7.70
N LEU A 351 -13.65 18.33 8.77
CA LEU A 351 -13.24 18.02 10.14
C LEU A 351 -14.49 18.01 11.02
N ASP A 352 -14.48 17.16 12.03
CA ASP A 352 -15.50 17.18 13.09
C ASP A 352 -15.58 18.57 13.76
N GLU A 353 -16.79 19.02 14.05
CA GLU A 353 -17.04 20.30 14.72
C GLU A 353 -16.30 20.42 16.06
N LYS A 354 -16.12 19.31 16.78
CA LYS A 354 -15.37 19.26 18.05
C LYS A 354 -13.90 19.65 17.89
N ILE A 355 -13.35 19.49 16.68
CA ILE A 355 -11.97 19.86 16.35
C ILE A 355 -11.86 21.34 16.01
N LYS A 356 -12.91 21.89 15.40
CA LYS A 356 -12.97 23.27 14.93
C LYS A 356 -13.42 24.25 16.00
N THR A 357 -13.94 23.76 17.11
CA THR A 357 -14.57 24.54 18.15
C THR A 357 -13.72 24.53 19.41
N GLY A 358 -13.41 25.71 19.95
CA GLY A 358 -12.70 25.85 21.23
C GLY A 358 -13.56 25.43 22.42
N SER A 359 -12.93 25.35 23.59
CA SER A 359 -13.61 25.02 24.85
C SER A 359 -14.72 26.02 25.24
N ASP A 360 -14.70 27.22 24.64
CA ASP A 360 -15.73 28.27 24.81
C ASP A 360 -16.91 28.10 23.80
N GLY A 361 -16.91 27.06 22.99
CA GLY A 361 -17.95 26.78 21.98
C GLY A 361 -17.87 27.67 20.75
N LYS A 362 -16.78 28.42 20.56
CA LYS A 362 -16.57 29.26 19.37
C LYS A 362 -15.62 28.60 18.37
N PRO A 363 -15.80 28.85 17.06
CA PRO A 363 -14.86 28.38 16.04
C PRO A 363 -13.45 28.89 16.33
N ILE A 364 -12.46 28.00 16.21
CA ILE A 364 -11.03 28.34 16.31
C ILE A 364 -10.64 29.10 15.03
N PRO A 365 -10.24 30.39 15.14
CA PRO A 365 -9.82 31.11 13.95
C PRO A 365 -8.52 30.52 13.39
N GLY A 366 -8.43 30.42 12.05
CA GLY A 366 -7.24 29.88 11.36
C GLY A 366 -7.29 28.41 11.02
N ILE A 367 -8.34 27.69 11.39
CA ILE A 367 -8.61 26.33 10.88
C ILE A 367 -9.43 26.42 9.59
N PHE A 368 -8.89 25.83 8.54
CA PHE A 368 -9.54 25.68 7.23
C PHE A 368 -9.80 24.20 6.96
N ASP A 369 -11.02 23.83 6.56
CA ASP A 369 -11.42 22.44 6.31
C ASP A 369 -12.30 22.25 5.07
N ASP A 370 -12.34 23.26 4.20
CA ASP A 370 -13.19 23.27 3.01
C ASP A 370 -12.83 22.17 2.02
N LEU A 371 -13.87 21.54 1.44
CA LEU A 371 -13.74 20.61 0.31
C LEU A 371 -13.46 21.37 -1.01
N SER A 372 -12.47 22.24 -1.01
CA SER A 372 -12.10 22.99 -2.20
C SER A 372 -11.41 22.08 -3.22
N LEU A 373 -11.67 22.36 -4.49
CA LEU A 373 -11.04 21.65 -5.59
C LEU A 373 -9.61 22.13 -5.80
N ARG A 374 -8.67 21.19 -5.94
CA ARG A 374 -7.28 21.44 -6.32
C ARG A 374 -7.01 20.75 -7.64
N ALA A 375 -6.12 21.32 -8.43
CA ALA A 375 -5.73 20.74 -9.70
C ALA A 375 -4.26 21.05 -10.02
N SER A 376 -3.58 20.06 -10.60
CA SER A 376 -2.24 20.18 -11.13
C SER A 376 -2.11 19.45 -12.45
N ALA A 377 -1.18 19.89 -13.28
CA ALA A 377 -0.80 19.18 -14.51
C ALA A 377 0.72 19.19 -14.64
N GLY A 378 1.28 18.23 -15.37
CA GLY A 378 2.71 18.17 -15.48
C GLY A 378 3.24 17.05 -16.36
N LEU A 379 4.54 16.85 -16.24
CA LEU A 379 5.32 15.85 -16.97
C LEU A 379 6.01 14.94 -15.95
N SER A 380 5.91 13.63 -16.14
CA SER A 380 6.69 12.64 -15.40
C SER A 380 7.70 11.97 -16.33
N VAL A 381 8.93 11.81 -15.86
CA VAL A 381 9.98 11.09 -16.56
C VAL A 381 10.44 9.93 -15.69
N PHE A 382 10.35 8.72 -16.22
CA PHE A 382 10.85 7.51 -15.60
C PHE A 382 12.09 7.03 -16.32
N TRP A 383 13.13 6.76 -15.58
CA TRP A 383 14.36 6.20 -16.10
C TRP A 383 14.73 4.93 -15.34
N ARG A 384 14.81 3.82 -16.06
CA ARG A 384 15.37 2.58 -15.52
C ARG A 384 16.89 2.66 -15.64
N SER A 385 17.51 3.38 -14.68
CA SER A 385 18.96 3.54 -14.67
C SER A 385 19.66 2.25 -14.21
N PRO A 386 20.98 2.10 -14.52
CA PRO A 386 21.79 1.01 -13.97
C PRO A 386 21.84 1.00 -12.42
N MET A 387 21.63 2.15 -11.78
CA MET A 387 21.61 2.32 -10.33
C MET A 387 20.20 2.18 -9.72
N GLY A 388 19.21 1.73 -10.52
CA GLY A 388 17.83 1.58 -10.09
C GLY A 388 16.86 2.55 -10.76
N PRO A 389 15.55 2.41 -10.48
CA PRO A 389 14.54 3.28 -11.07
C PRO A 389 14.63 4.69 -10.52
N ILE A 390 14.60 5.64 -11.41
CA ILE A 390 14.59 7.08 -11.13
C ILE A 390 13.28 7.66 -11.68
N ARG A 391 12.67 8.55 -10.92
CA ARG A 391 11.49 9.30 -11.34
C ARG A 391 11.67 10.78 -11.08
N PHE A 392 11.29 11.58 -12.06
CA PHE A 392 11.20 13.03 -12.00
C PHE A 392 9.77 13.44 -12.33
N ASP A 393 9.15 14.24 -11.45
CA ASP A 393 7.85 14.85 -11.69
C ASP A 393 8.00 16.37 -11.73
N PHE A 394 7.58 16.98 -12.83
CA PHE A 394 7.52 18.43 -13.02
C PHE A 394 6.05 18.81 -13.04
N SER A 395 5.60 19.56 -12.06
CA SER A 395 4.21 19.90 -11.86
C SER A 395 3.96 21.39 -11.93
N HIS A 396 2.89 21.77 -12.61
CA HIS A 396 2.32 23.12 -12.59
C HIS A 396 0.98 23.09 -11.87
N ILE A 397 0.79 24.01 -10.93
CA ILE A 397 -0.45 24.09 -10.15
C ILE A 397 -1.46 24.91 -10.94
N LEU A 398 -2.62 24.32 -11.24
CA LEU A 398 -3.72 24.95 -11.93
C LEU A 398 -4.69 25.61 -10.96
N GLN A 399 -4.94 24.95 -9.83
CA GLN A 399 -5.85 25.42 -8.80
C GLN A 399 -5.39 24.99 -7.41
N ARG A 400 -5.42 25.89 -6.44
CA ARG A 400 -5.04 25.66 -5.03
C ARG A 400 -5.72 26.67 -4.11
N GLU A 401 -5.69 26.38 -2.82
CA GLU A 401 -5.96 27.33 -1.76
C GLU A 401 -4.66 28.05 -1.30
N GLU A 402 -4.80 29.22 -0.69
CA GLU A 402 -3.64 30.01 -0.23
C GLU A 402 -2.82 29.28 0.85
N TYR A 403 -3.48 28.48 1.67
CA TYR A 403 -2.86 27.70 2.73
C TYR A 403 -2.26 26.37 2.28
N ASP A 404 -2.47 25.94 1.01
CA ASP A 404 -1.89 24.71 0.46
C ASP A 404 -0.37 24.83 0.28
N ARG A 405 0.34 23.71 0.49
CA ARG A 405 1.81 23.65 0.32
C ARG A 405 2.17 22.96 -0.97
N VAL A 406 2.76 23.71 -1.88
CA VAL A 406 3.10 23.25 -3.23
C VAL A 406 4.50 22.68 -3.32
N GLU A 407 4.70 21.77 -4.28
CA GLU A 407 6.00 21.20 -4.67
C GLU A 407 5.99 20.97 -6.19
N THR A 408 6.58 21.90 -6.94
CA THR A 408 6.57 21.88 -8.42
C THR A 408 7.52 20.88 -9.03
N PHE A 409 8.53 20.44 -8.29
CA PHE A 409 9.51 19.44 -8.71
C PHE A 409 9.69 18.38 -7.65
N ARG A 410 9.65 17.12 -8.08
CA ARG A 410 9.89 15.97 -7.22
C ARG A 410 10.88 15.02 -7.89
N PHE A 411 11.79 14.51 -7.11
CA PHE A 411 12.76 13.50 -7.49
C PHE A 411 12.72 12.33 -6.54
N SER A 412 12.80 11.11 -7.09
CA SER A 412 12.96 9.91 -6.29
C SER A 412 13.83 8.88 -7.03
N GLN A 413 14.70 8.22 -6.29
CA GLN A 413 15.56 7.15 -6.76
C GLN A 413 15.60 6.03 -5.73
N THR A 414 15.51 4.79 -6.18
CA THR A 414 15.68 3.60 -5.34
C THR A 414 16.66 2.65 -6.00
N THR A 415 17.70 2.25 -5.29
CA THR A 415 18.69 1.27 -5.73
C THR A 415 18.51 -0.01 -4.92
N LYS A 416 18.40 -1.16 -5.59
CA LYS A 416 18.43 -2.50 -4.97
C LYS A 416 19.77 -3.15 -5.29
N PHE A 417 20.40 -3.72 -4.30
CA PHE A 417 21.63 -4.48 -4.39
C PHE A 417 21.40 -5.94 -4.01
#